data_dfa2174aa97156c98c24448b842b160e
#
_entry.id   dfa2174aa97156c98c24448b842b160e
#
_cell.length_a   1.000
_cell.length_b   1.000
_cell.length_c   1.000
_cell.angle_alpha   90.00
_cell.angle_beta   90.00
_cell.angle_gamma   90.00
#
_symmetry.space_group_name_H-M   'P 1'
#
loop_
_entity.id
_entity.type
_entity.pdbx_description
1 polymer ?
#
loop_
_entity_poly.entity_id
_entity_poly.type
_entity_poly.pdbx_seq_one_letter_code
_entity_poly.pdbx_strand_id
1 'polypeptide(L)'
;MLPGILGRKVGMTHIFNDAGKMVPVTVVEAGPVFVTQIKTEDKDGYTAVQVGYGEAKEKQLTFPKFGHLKKAGVGKNLRTLKEFRVEKTDGFELGQEIGADIFADGEAVAVTGVSKGRGFAGGVKRYHFKGQHMTHGYMTHRRPLSNGATGPQRVFKGKRGPGHMGDAQVTQKGLKVVRVDAERNLLLIDGSLPGPNGALVIVKKVSK
;
A
#
# COMPACT_ATOMS: atom_id res chain seq x y z
N MET A 1 19.82 -2.89 -5.90
CA MET A 1 18.54 -3.55 -6.26
C MET A 1 17.39 -2.76 -5.65
N LEU A 2 16.28 -2.56 -6.36
CA LEU A 2 15.13 -1.81 -5.85
C LEU A 2 14.49 -2.57 -4.67
N PRO A 3 14.22 -1.91 -3.51
CA PRO A 3 13.68 -2.58 -2.32
C PRO A 3 12.18 -2.91 -2.42
N GLY A 4 11.53 -2.53 -3.51
CA GLY A 4 10.11 -2.79 -3.72
C GLY A 4 9.60 -2.28 -5.06
N ILE A 5 8.36 -2.60 -5.38
CA ILE A 5 7.71 -2.26 -6.65
C ILE A 5 6.31 -1.68 -6.41
N LEU A 6 5.84 -0.90 -7.38
CA LEU A 6 4.44 -0.47 -7.46
C LEU A 6 3.64 -1.51 -8.22
N GLY A 7 2.42 -1.76 -7.75
CA GLY A 7 1.51 -2.66 -8.44
C GLY A 7 0.05 -2.27 -8.24
N ARG A 8 -0.83 -2.97 -8.93
CA ARG A 8 -2.27 -2.82 -8.84
C ARG A 8 -2.89 -4.14 -8.35
N LYS A 9 -3.70 -4.07 -7.32
CA LYS A 9 -4.47 -5.22 -6.83
C LYS A 9 -5.49 -5.63 -7.88
N VAL A 10 -5.37 -6.83 -8.44
CA VAL A 10 -6.33 -7.35 -9.42
C VAL A 10 -7.52 -7.98 -8.72
N GLY A 11 -7.26 -8.92 -7.81
CA GLY A 11 -8.30 -9.66 -7.11
C GLY A 11 -7.72 -10.70 -6.17
N MET A 12 -8.58 -11.56 -5.65
CA MET A 12 -8.17 -12.71 -4.83
C MET A 12 -8.62 -14.02 -5.48
N THR A 13 -7.80 -15.03 -5.33
CA THR A 13 -8.07 -16.40 -5.73
C THR A 13 -7.44 -17.36 -4.71
N HIS A 14 -7.43 -18.62 -5.00
CA HIS A 14 -6.72 -19.63 -4.23
C HIS A 14 -5.89 -20.51 -5.17
N ILE A 15 -4.81 -21.01 -4.65
CA ILE A 15 -3.96 -21.99 -5.32
C ILE A 15 -3.69 -23.15 -4.36
N PHE A 16 -3.33 -24.31 -4.90
CA PHE A 16 -2.90 -25.44 -4.11
C PHE A 16 -1.37 -25.49 -4.09
N ASN A 17 -0.81 -25.70 -2.91
CA ASN A 17 0.61 -25.94 -2.78
C ASN A 17 0.92 -27.43 -3.08
N ASP A 18 2.22 -27.78 -3.13
CA ASP A 18 2.68 -29.14 -3.44
C ASP A 18 2.16 -30.20 -2.43
N ALA A 19 1.81 -29.77 -1.22
CA ALA A 19 1.19 -30.62 -0.19
C ALA A 19 -0.35 -30.73 -0.33
N GLY A 20 -0.94 -30.22 -1.42
CA GLY A 20 -2.38 -30.24 -1.65
C GLY A 20 -3.19 -29.27 -0.78
N LYS A 21 -2.54 -28.43 0.03
CA LYS A 21 -3.21 -27.43 0.88
C LYS A 21 -3.61 -26.21 0.06
N MET A 22 -4.85 -25.78 0.20
CA MET A 22 -5.38 -24.56 -0.39
C MET A 22 -4.78 -23.32 0.31
N VAL A 23 -4.17 -22.44 -0.48
CA VAL A 23 -3.59 -21.16 -0.04
C VAL A 23 -4.36 -20.02 -0.68
N PRO A 24 -5.02 -19.14 0.10
CA PRO A 24 -5.66 -17.94 -0.44
C PRO A 24 -4.60 -16.94 -0.86
N VAL A 25 -4.68 -16.44 -2.09
CA VAL A 25 -3.72 -15.48 -2.61
C VAL A 25 -4.40 -14.25 -3.19
N THR A 26 -3.75 -13.12 -3.05
CA THR A 26 -4.09 -11.90 -3.78
C THR A 26 -3.18 -11.77 -5.00
N VAL A 27 -3.78 -11.57 -6.16
CA VAL A 27 -3.07 -11.31 -7.42
C VAL A 27 -2.80 -9.81 -7.52
N VAL A 28 -1.54 -9.47 -7.69
CA VAL A 28 -1.05 -8.10 -7.88
C VAL A 28 -0.34 -8.02 -9.23
N GLU A 29 -0.76 -7.12 -10.09
CA GLU A 29 -0.06 -6.71 -11.29
C GLU A 29 1.07 -5.77 -10.86
N ALA A 30 2.30 -6.29 -10.76
CA ALA A 30 3.46 -5.62 -10.18
C ALA A 30 4.44 -5.21 -11.27
N GLY A 31 4.34 -3.97 -11.70
CA GLY A 31 5.14 -3.44 -12.79
C GLY A 31 4.44 -3.54 -14.15
N PRO A 32 5.15 -3.24 -15.25
CA PRO A 32 6.49 -2.69 -15.21
C PRO A 32 6.53 -1.28 -14.61
N VAL A 33 7.60 -0.98 -13.87
CA VAL A 33 7.87 0.38 -13.38
C VAL A 33 9.10 0.93 -14.09
N PHE A 34 9.14 2.25 -14.29
CA PHE A 34 10.21 2.94 -14.99
C PHE A 34 10.92 3.91 -14.04
N VAL A 35 12.25 3.90 -14.05
CA VAL A 35 13.05 4.85 -13.27
C VAL A 35 12.91 6.24 -13.88
N THR A 36 12.36 7.18 -13.11
CA THR A 36 12.09 8.55 -13.57
C THR A 36 13.05 9.58 -13.01
N GLN A 37 13.68 9.30 -11.87
CA GLN A 37 14.69 10.16 -11.27
C GLN A 37 15.57 9.37 -10.31
N ILE A 38 16.85 9.69 -10.27
CA ILE A 38 17.80 9.18 -9.30
C ILE A 38 18.19 10.37 -8.41
N LYS A 39 17.98 10.25 -7.10
CA LYS A 39 18.31 11.25 -6.09
C LYS A 39 19.57 10.86 -5.36
N THR A 40 20.47 11.82 -5.20
CA THR A 40 21.75 11.64 -4.51
C THR A 40 21.83 12.58 -3.30
N GLU A 41 22.63 12.20 -2.33
CA GLU A 41 22.80 12.96 -1.09
C GLU A 41 23.29 14.38 -1.32
N ASP A 42 24.22 14.56 -2.28
CA ASP A 42 24.81 15.85 -2.62
C ASP A 42 23.81 16.88 -3.16
N LYS A 43 22.80 16.42 -3.92
CA LYS A 43 21.83 17.32 -4.59
C LYS A 43 20.51 17.40 -3.85
N ASP A 44 20.04 16.29 -3.30
CA ASP A 44 18.69 16.16 -2.75
C ASP A 44 18.70 15.99 -1.22
N GLY A 45 19.86 15.80 -0.60
CA GLY A 45 20.00 15.55 0.84
C GLY A 45 19.62 14.14 1.28
N TYR A 46 19.33 13.24 0.34
CA TYR A 46 19.07 11.82 0.61
C TYR A 46 19.19 10.99 -0.68
N THR A 47 19.42 9.70 -0.50
CA THR A 47 19.56 8.73 -1.60
C THR A 47 18.25 7.99 -1.86
N ALA A 48 17.71 8.12 -3.08
CA ALA A 48 16.46 7.45 -3.47
C ALA A 48 16.38 7.26 -5.00
N VAL A 49 15.58 6.29 -5.40
CA VAL A 49 15.18 6.08 -6.80
C VAL A 49 13.69 6.34 -6.92
N GLN A 50 13.33 7.29 -7.78
CA GLN A 50 11.94 7.55 -8.11
C GLN A 50 11.53 6.66 -9.28
N VAL A 51 10.41 5.96 -9.12
CA VAL A 51 9.85 5.12 -10.17
C VAL A 51 8.44 5.57 -10.53
N GLY A 52 8.09 5.39 -11.79
CA GLY A 52 6.77 5.65 -12.32
C GLY A 52 6.03 4.36 -12.65
N TYR A 53 4.71 4.34 -12.45
CA TYR A 53 3.85 3.19 -12.68
C TYR A 53 2.48 3.59 -13.27
N GLY A 54 1.96 2.68 -14.09
CA GLY A 54 0.64 2.77 -14.67
C GLY A 54 0.54 3.80 -15.80
N GLU A 55 0.10 3.37 -16.95
CA GLU A 55 -0.06 4.24 -18.10
C GLU A 55 -1.21 5.25 -17.90
N ALA A 56 -1.01 6.45 -18.40
CA ALA A 56 -1.98 7.52 -18.38
C ALA A 56 -2.13 8.14 -19.76
N LYS A 57 -3.32 8.60 -20.10
CA LYS A 57 -3.52 9.43 -21.30
C LYS A 57 -2.87 10.80 -21.08
N GLU A 58 -2.33 11.39 -22.12
CA GLU A 58 -1.68 12.70 -22.06
C GLU A 58 -2.54 13.77 -21.37
N LYS A 59 -3.84 13.78 -21.68
CA LYS A 59 -4.83 14.68 -21.06
C LYS A 59 -4.95 14.56 -19.53
N GLN A 60 -4.47 13.47 -18.95
CA GLN A 60 -4.52 13.22 -17.50
C GLN A 60 -3.26 13.67 -16.77
N LEU A 61 -2.24 14.09 -17.50
CA LEU A 61 -0.98 14.57 -16.96
C LEU A 61 -0.93 16.09 -16.95
N THR A 62 -0.38 16.66 -15.89
CA THR A 62 -0.06 18.08 -15.86
C THR A 62 1.22 18.35 -16.63
N PHE A 63 1.38 19.52 -17.21
CA PHE A 63 2.56 19.94 -17.99
C PHE A 63 3.88 19.70 -17.27
N PRO A 64 4.06 20.06 -15.98
CA PRO A 64 5.31 19.80 -15.25
C PRO A 64 5.64 18.31 -15.16
N LYS A 65 4.63 17.45 -14.94
CA LYS A 65 4.81 16.00 -14.83
C LYS A 65 5.21 15.41 -16.19
N PHE A 66 4.58 15.89 -17.26
CA PHE A 66 4.95 15.48 -18.62
C PHE A 66 6.42 15.86 -18.93
N GLY A 67 6.83 17.09 -18.64
CA GLY A 67 8.22 17.54 -18.79
C GLY A 67 9.21 16.71 -17.98
N HIS A 68 8.84 16.34 -16.75
CA HIS A 68 9.64 15.48 -15.88
C HIS A 68 9.88 14.08 -16.50
N LEU A 69 8.81 13.44 -16.99
CA LEU A 69 8.90 12.13 -17.64
C LEU A 69 9.70 12.18 -18.95
N LYS A 70 9.52 13.24 -19.75
CA LYS A 70 10.30 13.46 -20.98
C LYS A 70 11.79 13.61 -20.67
N LYS A 71 12.16 14.35 -19.63
CA LYS A 71 13.55 14.51 -19.18
C LYS A 71 14.16 13.17 -18.74
N ALA A 72 13.38 12.29 -18.17
CA ALA A 72 13.83 10.96 -17.75
C ALA A 72 14.00 9.97 -18.92
N GLY A 73 13.66 10.36 -20.16
CA GLY A 73 13.75 9.47 -21.32
C GLY A 73 12.68 8.36 -21.34
N VAL A 74 11.68 8.44 -20.48
CA VAL A 74 10.59 7.45 -20.43
C VAL A 74 9.63 7.75 -21.59
N GLY A 75 9.52 6.85 -22.56
CA GLY A 75 8.63 6.97 -23.73
C GLY A 75 7.13 6.79 -23.39
N LYS A 76 6.79 6.58 -22.13
CA LYS A 76 5.42 6.33 -21.65
C LYS A 76 4.97 7.40 -20.67
N ASN A 77 3.68 7.72 -20.74
CA ASN A 77 3.04 8.64 -19.80
C ASN A 77 2.65 7.87 -18.53
N LEU A 78 3.31 8.15 -17.40
CA LEU A 78 3.10 7.42 -16.15
C LEU A 78 2.21 8.18 -15.19
N ARG A 79 1.20 7.48 -14.65
CA ARG A 79 0.20 8.07 -13.76
C ARG A 79 0.74 8.37 -12.37
N THR A 80 1.45 7.42 -11.77
CA THR A 80 1.90 7.48 -10.38
C THR A 80 3.42 7.49 -10.32
N LEU A 81 3.96 8.45 -9.57
CA LEU A 81 5.39 8.53 -9.25
C LEU A 81 5.56 8.25 -7.76
N LYS A 82 6.54 7.44 -7.40
CA LYS A 82 6.85 7.10 -6.01
C LYS A 82 8.34 6.90 -5.83
N GLU A 83 8.86 7.29 -4.69
CA GLU A 83 10.26 7.16 -4.35
C GLU A 83 10.50 5.96 -3.41
N PHE A 84 11.58 5.25 -3.68
CA PHE A 84 12.12 4.23 -2.81
C PHE A 84 13.49 4.68 -2.32
N ARG A 85 13.66 4.79 -1.03
CA ARG A 85 14.98 5.04 -0.46
C ARG A 85 15.85 3.80 -0.65
N VAL A 86 17.07 4.02 -1.10
CA VAL A 86 18.06 2.99 -1.36
C VAL A 86 19.38 3.40 -0.69
N GLU A 87 20.20 2.44 -0.33
CA GLU A 87 21.53 2.72 0.25
C GLU A 87 22.51 3.22 -0.81
N LYS A 88 22.42 2.67 -2.03
CA LYS A 88 23.27 3.03 -3.17
C LYS A 88 22.42 3.18 -4.43
N THR A 89 22.79 4.16 -5.23
CA THR A 89 22.13 4.42 -6.54
C THR A 89 22.82 3.74 -7.71
N ASP A 90 23.99 3.14 -7.47
CA ASP A 90 24.78 2.47 -8.50
C ASP A 90 23.98 1.33 -9.15
N GLY A 91 23.96 1.29 -10.46
CA GLY A 91 23.24 0.29 -11.24
C GLY A 91 21.78 0.63 -11.56
N PHE A 92 21.34 1.87 -11.29
CA PHE A 92 20.07 2.38 -11.80
C PHE A 92 20.32 3.40 -12.90
N GLU A 93 19.59 3.28 -14.00
CA GLU A 93 19.63 4.20 -15.13
C GLU A 93 18.26 4.86 -15.32
N LEU A 94 18.26 6.12 -15.80
CA LEU A 94 17.04 6.81 -16.16
C LEU A 94 16.35 6.09 -17.31
N GLY A 95 15.03 5.92 -17.21
CA GLY A 95 14.25 5.18 -18.19
C GLY A 95 14.31 3.66 -18.06
N GLN A 96 15.13 3.11 -17.17
CA GLN A 96 15.23 1.67 -16.93
C GLN A 96 13.86 1.09 -16.53
N GLU A 97 13.51 -0.01 -17.18
CA GLU A 97 12.30 -0.79 -16.87
C GLU A 97 12.64 -1.87 -15.84
N ILE A 98 11.77 -2.00 -14.83
CA ILE A 98 11.90 -2.99 -13.75
C ILE A 98 10.57 -3.72 -13.61
N GLY A 99 10.60 -5.04 -13.70
CA GLY A 99 9.44 -5.93 -13.64
C GLY A 99 9.27 -6.64 -12.29
N ALA A 100 8.42 -7.64 -12.29
CA ALA A 100 8.15 -8.47 -11.10
C ALA A 100 9.30 -9.44 -10.77
N ASP A 101 10.24 -9.62 -11.69
CA ASP A 101 11.44 -10.47 -11.60
C ASP A 101 12.39 -10.13 -10.45
N ILE A 102 12.23 -8.93 -9.86
CA ILE A 102 12.99 -8.56 -8.66
C ILE A 102 12.62 -9.40 -7.44
N PHE A 103 11.46 -10.06 -7.42
CA PHE A 103 11.01 -10.92 -6.33
C PHE A 103 11.26 -12.38 -6.62
N ALA A 104 11.46 -13.17 -5.56
CA ALA A 104 11.57 -14.61 -5.62
C ALA A 104 10.37 -15.29 -4.93
N ASP A 105 10.08 -16.53 -5.34
CA ASP A 105 9.06 -17.36 -4.69
C ASP A 105 9.48 -17.63 -3.23
N GLY A 106 8.51 -17.54 -2.33
CA GLY A 106 8.74 -17.69 -0.88
C GLY A 106 9.29 -16.45 -0.17
N GLU A 107 9.63 -15.38 -0.89
CA GLU A 107 10.19 -14.15 -0.30
C GLU A 107 9.18 -13.44 0.61
N ALA A 108 9.67 -12.96 1.77
CA ALA A 108 8.86 -12.20 2.72
C ALA A 108 8.69 -10.75 2.23
N VAL A 109 7.45 -10.29 2.23
CA VAL A 109 7.10 -8.95 1.74
C VAL A 109 6.19 -8.21 2.71
N ALA A 110 6.26 -6.89 2.64
CA ALA A 110 5.33 -5.97 3.27
C ALA A 110 4.58 -5.18 2.19
N VAL A 111 3.26 -5.16 2.28
CA VAL A 111 2.42 -4.48 1.29
C VAL A 111 1.73 -3.28 1.91
N THR A 112 1.94 -2.11 1.31
CA THR A 112 1.33 -0.85 1.72
C THR A 112 0.29 -0.45 0.69
N GLY A 113 -0.90 -0.10 1.16
CA GLY A 113 -1.99 0.39 0.32
C GLY A 113 -2.94 1.27 1.10
N VAL A 114 -3.88 1.89 0.41
CA VAL A 114 -4.95 2.68 1.04
C VAL A 114 -6.14 1.77 1.31
N SER A 115 -6.58 1.70 2.56
CA SER A 115 -7.70 0.87 2.99
C SER A 115 -9.03 1.39 2.43
N LYS A 116 -10.04 0.53 2.32
CA LYS A 116 -11.39 0.96 1.91
C LYS A 116 -11.95 1.98 2.89
N GLY A 117 -12.43 3.12 2.39
CA GLY A 117 -13.13 4.12 3.19
C GLY A 117 -14.44 3.58 3.76
N ARG A 118 -14.77 3.94 4.99
CA ARG A 118 -16.01 3.57 5.70
C ARG A 118 -16.78 4.78 6.22
N GLY A 119 -16.35 5.98 5.79
CA GLY A 119 -16.96 7.24 6.20
C GLY A 119 -16.81 7.54 7.68
N PHE A 120 -17.72 8.32 8.24
CA PHE A 120 -17.79 8.58 9.68
C PHE A 120 -18.34 7.36 10.41
N ALA A 121 -17.62 6.83 11.38
CA ALA A 121 -17.99 5.64 12.12
C ALA A 121 -18.03 5.93 13.62
N GLY A 122 -19.03 5.39 14.32
CA GLY A 122 -19.13 5.43 15.77
C GLY A 122 -18.09 4.57 16.47
N GLY A 123 -17.92 4.78 17.78
CA GLY A 123 -16.91 4.09 18.59
C GLY A 123 -17.04 2.56 18.58
N VAL A 124 -18.25 2.04 18.50
CA VAL A 124 -18.50 0.59 18.42
C VAL A 124 -17.92 -0.01 17.14
N LYS A 125 -18.16 0.61 15.97
CA LYS A 125 -17.65 0.13 14.68
C LYS A 125 -16.14 0.40 14.54
N ARG A 126 -15.68 1.57 15.00
CA ARG A 126 -14.30 2.03 14.77
C ARG A 126 -13.29 1.39 15.71
N TYR A 127 -13.67 1.22 16.99
CA TYR A 127 -12.75 0.76 18.05
C TYR A 127 -13.31 -0.40 18.87
N HIS A 128 -14.42 -1.02 18.44
CA HIS A 128 -15.03 -2.18 19.10
C HIS A 128 -15.46 -1.89 20.55
N PHE A 129 -15.97 -0.69 20.81
CA PHE A 129 -16.55 -0.37 22.12
C PHE A 129 -17.73 -1.28 22.40
N LYS A 130 -17.86 -1.75 23.64
CA LYS A 130 -18.91 -2.68 24.05
C LYS A 130 -20.33 -2.09 23.91
N GLY A 131 -20.47 -0.78 24.15
CA GLY A 131 -21.79 -0.15 24.31
C GLY A 131 -22.40 -0.48 25.68
N GLN A 132 -23.70 -0.48 25.73
CA GLN A 132 -24.48 -0.75 26.95
C GLN A 132 -25.43 -1.93 26.76
N HIS A 133 -26.14 -2.28 27.82
CA HIS A 133 -27.14 -3.35 27.80
C HIS A 133 -28.21 -3.08 26.74
N MET A 134 -28.59 -4.12 26.01
CA MET A 134 -29.63 -4.03 24.96
C MET A 134 -31.03 -4.22 25.53
N THR A 135 -31.14 -4.68 26.78
CA THR A 135 -32.37 -4.97 27.49
C THR A 135 -32.40 -4.27 28.84
N HIS A 136 -33.35 -4.62 29.72
CA HIS A 136 -33.52 -4.06 31.07
C HIS A 136 -33.81 -2.55 31.08
N GLY A 137 -34.55 -2.03 30.07
CA GLY A 137 -34.97 -0.63 30.02
C GLY A 137 -33.83 0.38 29.79
N TYR A 138 -32.65 -0.07 29.38
CA TYR A 138 -31.51 0.83 29.15
C TYR A 138 -31.69 1.62 27.85
N MET A 139 -31.59 2.97 27.93
CA MET A 139 -31.90 3.85 26.78
C MET A 139 -30.76 4.03 25.78
N THR A 140 -29.50 3.76 26.16
CA THR A 140 -28.32 4.05 25.36
C THR A 140 -27.57 2.77 24.96
N HIS A 141 -27.92 2.16 23.86
CA HIS A 141 -27.35 0.86 23.46
C HIS A 141 -25.95 0.94 22.87
N ARG A 142 -25.70 1.86 21.91
CA ARG A 142 -24.47 1.97 21.13
C ARG A 142 -23.71 3.29 21.32
N ARG A 143 -24.13 4.12 22.26
CA ARG A 143 -23.45 5.39 22.53
C ARG A 143 -22.18 5.17 23.38
N PRO A 144 -21.15 5.98 23.20
CA PRO A 144 -20.01 6.01 24.11
C PRO A 144 -20.50 6.51 25.48
N LEU A 145 -19.94 5.95 26.53
CA LEU A 145 -20.19 6.33 27.90
C LEU A 145 -19.39 7.55 28.34
N SER A 146 -19.01 7.57 29.63
CA SER A 146 -18.17 8.60 30.20
C SER A 146 -16.90 8.85 29.40
N ASN A 147 -16.51 10.10 29.29
CA ASN A 147 -15.26 10.51 28.63
C ASN A 147 -14.06 10.57 29.58
N GLY A 148 -14.23 10.27 30.84
CA GLY A 148 -13.18 10.26 31.85
C GLY A 148 -13.69 10.52 33.25
N ALA A 149 -12.79 10.54 34.21
CA ALA A 149 -13.07 10.89 35.60
C ALA A 149 -13.16 12.42 35.79
N THR A 150 -13.74 12.86 36.90
CA THR A 150 -13.90 14.29 37.24
C THR A 150 -12.58 14.99 37.51
N GLY A 151 -11.60 14.30 38.10
CA GLY A 151 -10.33 14.88 38.53
C GLY A 151 -9.52 15.57 37.41
N PRO A 152 -9.39 15.02 36.19
CA PRO A 152 -8.68 15.67 35.12
C PRO A 152 -9.33 16.92 34.54
N GLN A 153 -10.62 17.14 34.76
CA GLN A 153 -11.43 18.27 34.25
C GLN A 153 -11.32 18.50 32.73
N ARG A 154 -10.87 17.50 31.99
CA ARG A 154 -10.69 17.51 30.54
C ARG A 154 -10.66 16.12 29.96
N VAL A 155 -10.84 16.00 28.66
CA VAL A 155 -10.59 14.77 27.92
C VAL A 155 -9.14 14.76 27.42
N PHE A 156 -8.41 13.68 27.69
CA PHE A 156 -7.02 13.56 27.27
C PHE A 156 -6.88 13.46 25.74
N LYS A 157 -5.79 14.01 25.21
CA LYS A 157 -5.43 13.85 23.80
C LYS A 157 -5.26 12.35 23.48
N GLY A 158 -5.67 11.95 22.27
CA GLY A 158 -5.56 10.56 21.83
C GLY A 158 -6.68 9.64 22.36
N LYS A 159 -7.65 10.14 23.13
CA LYS A 159 -8.81 9.32 23.50
C LYS A 159 -9.55 8.83 22.25
N ARG A 160 -9.81 7.52 22.20
CA ARG A 160 -10.53 6.91 21.08
C ARG A 160 -11.98 7.37 21.08
N GLY A 161 -12.49 7.73 19.90
CA GLY A 161 -13.85 8.24 19.72
C GLY A 161 -14.36 8.02 18.30
N PRO A 162 -15.61 8.44 18.00
CA PRO A 162 -16.14 8.41 16.65
C PRO A 162 -15.31 9.29 15.70
N GLY A 163 -15.37 9.02 14.42
CA GLY A 163 -14.68 9.80 13.41
C GLY A 163 -14.51 9.03 12.11
N HIS A 164 -13.71 9.60 11.20
CA HIS A 164 -13.40 8.99 9.91
C HIS A 164 -12.72 7.63 10.10
N MET A 165 -13.20 6.62 9.36
CA MET A 165 -12.67 5.26 9.39
C MET A 165 -12.35 4.80 7.98
N GLY A 166 -11.20 4.14 7.80
CA GLY A 166 -10.71 3.72 6.49
C GLY A 166 -10.13 4.89 5.70
N ASP A 167 -9.89 4.69 4.40
CA ASP A 167 -9.20 5.62 3.50
C ASP A 167 -7.87 6.12 4.10
N ALA A 168 -7.21 5.22 4.78
CA ALA A 168 -5.93 5.46 5.43
C ALA A 168 -4.87 4.52 4.87
N GLN A 169 -3.63 4.99 4.80
CA GLN A 169 -2.51 4.16 4.42
C GLN A 169 -2.25 3.11 5.49
N VAL A 170 -2.25 1.84 5.07
CA VAL A 170 -2.01 0.68 5.94
C VAL A 170 -0.92 -0.16 5.32
N THR A 171 0.00 -0.63 6.15
CA THR A 171 1.05 -1.59 5.74
C THR A 171 0.80 -2.92 6.41
N GLN A 172 0.58 -3.95 5.61
CA GLN A 172 0.49 -5.32 6.08
C GLN A 172 1.87 -5.98 5.95
N LYS A 173 2.39 -6.46 7.07
CA LYS A 173 3.68 -7.16 7.17
C LYS A 173 3.47 -8.67 7.31
N GLY A 174 4.55 -9.43 7.11
CA GLY A 174 4.52 -10.89 7.33
C GLY A 174 3.83 -11.68 6.21
N LEU A 175 3.69 -11.08 5.05
CA LEU A 175 3.19 -11.75 3.86
C LEU A 175 4.32 -12.44 3.11
N LYS A 176 3.99 -13.44 2.29
CA LYS A 176 4.94 -14.15 1.43
C LYS A 176 4.49 -14.10 -0.02
N VAL A 177 5.44 -14.00 -0.92
CA VAL A 177 5.20 -14.22 -2.34
C VAL A 177 5.07 -15.73 -2.55
N VAL A 178 3.94 -16.19 -3.02
CA VAL A 178 3.69 -17.61 -3.26
C VAL A 178 4.22 -18.02 -4.63
N ARG A 179 4.01 -17.16 -5.62
CA ARG A 179 4.48 -17.38 -7.00
C ARG A 179 4.71 -16.05 -7.71
N VAL A 180 5.75 -16.00 -8.52
CA VAL A 180 6.07 -14.89 -9.43
C VAL A 180 5.82 -15.34 -10.87
N ASP A 181 5.04 -14.57 -11.61
CA ASP A 181 4.87 -14.71 -13.06
C ASP A 181 5.50 -13.48 -13.73
N ALA A 182 6.76 -13.62 -14.13
CA ALA A 182 7.53 -12.53 -14.72
C ALA A 182 7.01 -12.14 -16.11
N GLU A 183 6.48 -13.09 -16.89
CA GLU A 183 5.99 -12.82 -18.25
C GLU A 183 4.77 -11.87 -18.22
N ARG A 184 3.90 -12.05 -17.24
CA ARG A 184 2.69 -11.25 -17.07
C ARG A 184 2.83 -10.15 -16.04
N ASN A 185 4.00 -10.00 -15.42
CA ASN A 185 4.24 -9.08 -14.29
C ASN A 185 3.24 -9.28 -13.13
N LEU A 186 2.94 -10.54 -12.78
CA LEU A 186 2.03 -10.86 -11.70
C LEU A 186 2.77 -11.41 -10.48
N LEU A 187 2.38 -10.92 -9.31
CA LEU A 187 2.78 -11.46 -8.01
C LEU A 187 1.56 -12.08 -7.32
N LEU A 188 1.65 -13.34 -6.94
CA LEU A 188 0.66 -14.00 -6.09
C LEU A 188 1.16 -13.92 -4.65
N ILE A 189 0.50 -13.10 -3.84
CA ILE A 189 0.89 -12.84 -2.45
C ILE A 189 -0.09 -13.54 -1.52
N ASP A 190 0.43 -14.26 -0.53
CA ASP A 190 -0.38 -14.97 0.47
C ASP A 190 -1.29 -14.01 1.25
N GLY A 191 -2.56 -14.37 1.37
CA GLY A 191 -3.55 -13.66 2.16
C GLY A 191 -4.15 -12.41 1.48
N SER A 192 -4.75 -11.57 2.29
CA SER A 192 -5.47 -10.36 1.84
C SER A 192 -4.55 -9.13 1.86
N LEU A 193 -4.77 -8.21 0.89
CA LEU A 193 -4.06 -6.94 0.80
C LEU A 193 -5.00 -5.75 1.04
N PRO A 194 -4.48 -4.62 1.55
CA PRO A 194 -5.29 -3.42 1.78
C PRO A 194 -5.85 -2.85 0.48
N GLY A 195 -7.04 -2.26 0.58
CA GLY A 195 -7.71 -1.57 -0.52
C GLY A 195 -8.68 -2.41 -1.35
N PRO A 196 -9.45 -1.77 -2.23
CA PRO A 196 -10.32 -2.42 -3.20
C PRO A 196 -9.52 -3.03 -4.35
N ASN A 197 -10.18 -3.83 -5.19
CA ASN A 197 -9.61 -4.23 -6.48
C ASN A 197 -9.39 -2.99 -7.35
N GLY A 198 -8.30 -2.98 -8.11
CA GLY A 198 -7.84 -1.81 -8.86
C GLY A 198 -7.02 -0.80 -8.06
N ALA A 199 -6.92 -0.95 -6.74
CA ALA A 199 -6.13 -0.05 -5.90
C ALA A 199 -4.62 -0.20 -6.15
N LEU A 200 -3.91 0.93 -6.07
CA LEU A 200 -2.46 0.96 -6.06
C LEU A 200 -1.93 0.35 -4.76
N VAL A 201 -0.95 -0.51 -4.87
CA VAL A 201 -0.21 -1.09 -3.75
C VAL A 201 1.28 -0.95 -3.95
N ILE A 202 2.01 -0.86 -2.85
CA ILE A 202 3.47 -0.82 -2.83
C ILE A 202 3.91 -2.12 -2.17
N VAL A 203 4.59 -2.97 -2.91
CA VAL A 203 5.16 -4.22 -2.41
C VAL A 203 6.63 -3.96 -2.10
N LYS A 204 7.04 -4.17 -0.84
CA LYS A 204 8.43 -4.01 -0.40
C LYS A 204 8.97 -5.32 0.12
N LYS A 205 10.22 -5.62 -0.21
CA LYS A 205 10.97 -6.69 0.42
C LYS A 205 11.16 -6.38 1.90
N VAL A 206 11.05 -7.40 2.73
CA VAL A 206 11.40 -7.30 4.15
C VAL A 206 12.80 -7.86 4.31
N SER A 207 13.79 -6.97 4.46
CA SER A 207 15.12 -7.38 4.92
C SER A 207 14.99 -7.98 6.31
N LYS A 208 15.63 -9.13 6.50
CA LYS A 208 15.77 -9.77 7.82
C LYS A 208 16.61 -8.92 8.75
#